data_15aff87a51e42b0edc58ec3155b70e5b
#
_entry.id   15aff87a51e42b0edc58ec3155b70e5b
#
_cell.length_a   1.000
_cell.length_b   1.000
_cell.length_c   1.000
_cell.angle_alpha   90.00
_cell.angle_beta   90.00
_cell.angle_gamma   90.00
#
_symmetry.space_group_name_H-M   'P 1'
#
loop_
_entity.id
_entity.type
_entity.pdbx_description
1 polymer ?
#
loop_
_entity_poly.entity_id
_entity_poly.type
_entity_poly.pdbx_seq_one_letter_code
_entity_poly.pdbx_strand_id
1 'polypeptide(L)'
;MKPRKIIPDTRNQIDDFVCDQIRALGYEVVRDKKNCYKLAWGDFAFSDNILCAVDVKSSGDGITEIAGNVWGNKKEHERFTDEIKHCAQFGGEICFLIVSPYDDIKSIEDLDKWKSPVYKNDIYRPILDKQGNPVIGANGEPLKEIYHHAGEPYVKVEGRVLKKILQTMSTPGRYGEGFTVYFRFCTRDNVGEKLINILTWFAEKK
;
A
#
# COMPACT_ATOMS: atom_id res chain seq x y z
N MET A 1 -9.52 -23.86 20.23
CA MET A 1 -9.47 -22.39 20.25
C MET A 1 -10.32 -21.85 19.12
N LYS A 2 -11.18 -20.85 19.34
CA LYS A 2 -11.89 -20.23 18.20
C LYS A 2 -10.85 -19.56 17.29
N PRO A 3 -10.96 -19.68 15.96
CA PRO A 3 -10.05 -18.98 15.05
C PRO A 3 -10.15 -17.48 15.30
N ARG A 4 -9.01 -16.78 15.30
CA ARG A 4 -8.98 -15.32 15.38
C ARG A 4 -9.67 -14.73 14.17
N LYS A 5 -10.38 -13.65 14.38
CA LYS A 5 -11.09 -12.95 13.33
C LYS A 5 -10.22 -11.85 12.75
N ILE A 6 -10.22 -11.74 11.42
CA ILE A 6 -9.55 -10.67 10.67
C ILE A 6 -10.58 -9.63 10.29
N ILE A 7 -10.26 -8.38 10.55
CA ILE A 7 -11.03 -7.21 10.13
C ILE A 7 -10.30 -6.53 8.97
N PRO A 8 -10.89 -6.48 7.78
CA PRO A 8 -10.41 -5.62 6.70
C PRO A 8 -10.95 -4.19 6.88
N ASP A 9 -10.16 -3.18 6.50
CA ASP A 9 -10.68 -1.80 6.36
C ASP A 9 -11.66 -1.72 5.21
N THR A 10 -12.90 -1.36 5.50
CA THR A 10 -13.99 -1.33 4.52
C THR A 10 -14.00 -0.08 3.63
N ARG A 11 -13.15 0.91 3.91
CA ARG A 11 -13.00 2.12 3.06
C ARG A 11 -12.18 1.84 1.81
N ASN A 12 -11.30 0.85 1.86
CA ASN A 12 -10.41 0.50 0.77
C ASN A 12 -11.04 -0.57 -0.12
N GLN A 13 -10.75 -0.51 -1.43
CA GLN A 13 -10.99 -1.64 -2.33
C GLN A 13 -9.99 -2.75 -1.98
N ILE A 14 -10.40 -3.57 -1.00
CA ILE A 14 -9.59 -4.72 -0.61
C ILE A 14 -9.74 -5.78 -1.69
N ASP A 15 -8.63 -6.22 -2.22
CA ASP A 15 -8.58 -7.30 -3.19
C ASP A 15 -9.19 -8.58 -2.59
N ASP A 16 -10.29 -9.03 -3.16
CA ASP A 16 -11.01 -10.22 -2.69
C ASP A 16 -10.08 -11.46 -2.58
N PHE A 17 -9.06 -11.55 -3.46
CA PHE A 17 -8.12 -12.66 -3.44
C PHE A 17 -7.32 -12.75 -2.12
N VAL A 18 -6.99 -11.63 -1.47
CA VAL A 18 -6.32 -11.63 -0.15
C VAL A 18 -7.26 -12.21 0.90
N CYS A 19 -8.51 -11.78 0.90
CA CYS A 19 -9.53 -12.31 1.81
C CYS A 19 -9.77 -13.80 1.60
N ASP A 20 -9.76 -14.28 0.36
CA ASP A 20 -9.96 -15.69 0.05
C ASP A 20 -8.79 -16.57 0.51
N GLN A 21 -7.55 -16.09 0.36
CA GLN A 21 -6.39 -16.77 0.92
C GLN A 21 -6.45 -16.85 2.45
N ILE A 22 -6.84 -15.75 3.12
CA ILE A 22 -7.01 -15.71 4.58
C ILE A 22 -8.07 -16.73 5.02
N ARG A 23 -9.21 -16.82 4.33
CA ARG A 23 -10.26 -17.82 4.59
C ARG A 23 -9.78 -19.25 4.37
N ALA A 24 -9.00 -19.49 3.31
CA ALA A 24 -8.41 -20.80 3.03
C ALA A 24 -7.46 -21.28 4.14
N LEU A 25 -6.85 -20.36 4.89
CA LEU A 25 -6.02 -20.64 6.07
C LEU A 25 -6.86 -20.88 7.34
N GLY A 26 -8.20 -20.88 7.26
CA GLY A 26 -9.10 -21.15 8.37
C GLY A 26 -9.43 -19.94 9.25
N TYR A 27 -9.10 -18.72 8.83
CA TYR A 27 -9.46 -17.51 9.56
C TYR A 27 -10.82 -16.96 9.10
N GLU A 28 -11.58 -16.42 10.04
CA GLU A 28 -12.83 -15.70 9.74
C GLU A 28 -12.49 -14.27 9.31
N VAL A 29 -12.86 -13.90 8.07
CA VAL A 29 -12.75 -12.50 7.60
C VAL A 29 -14.09 -11.83 7.79
N VAL A 30 -14.14 -10.89 8.75
CA VAL A 30 -15.38 -10.16 9.11
C VAL A 30 -15.54 -8.98 8.16
N ARG A 31 -16.31 -9.18 7.11
CA ARG A 31 -16.67 -8.15 6.11
C ARG A 31 -18.17 -7.87 6.24
N ASP A 32 -18.55 -7.13 7.28
CA ASP A 32 -19.95 -6.77 7.47
C ASP A 32 -20.25 -5.40 6.86
N LYS A 33 -21.11 -5.39 5.84
CA LYS A 33 -21.58 -4.14 5.22
C LYS A 33 -22.36 -3.23 6.18
N LYS A 34 -22.88 -3.77 7.28
CA LYS A 34 -23.62 -3.02 8.29
C LYS A 34 -22.72 -2.44 9.39
N ASN A 35 -21.59 -3.10 9.65
CA ASN A 35 -20.59 -2.66 10.62
C ASN A 35 -19.30 -2.36 9.87
N CYS A 36 -19.24 -1.19 9.21
CA CYS A 36 -18.03 -0.75 8.55
C CYS A 36 -16.93 -0.55 9.58
N TYR A 37 -16.00 -1.50 9.67
CA TYR A 37 -14.79 -1.32 10.45
C TYR A 37 -13.87 -0.35 9.72
N LYS A 38 -13.63 0.80 10.33
CA LYS A 38 -12.62 1.74 9.86
C LYS A 38 -11.40 1.52 10.73
N LEU A 39 -10.36 0.92 10.16
CA LEU A 39 -9.07 0.89 10.82
C LEU A 39 -8.49 2.30 10.87
N ALA A 40 -7.79 2.64 11.92
CA ALA A 40 -7.13 3.93 12.03
C ALA A 40 -5.96 4.06 11.05
N TRP A 41 -5.32 2.94 10.73
CA TRP A 41 -4.26 2.76 9.74
C TRP A 41 -4.27 1.33 9.19
N GLY A 42 -3.64 1.12 8.03
CA GLY A 42 -3.54 -0.17 7.35
C GLY A 42 -4.85 -0.73 6.83
N ASP A 43 -4.77 -1.90 6.21
CA ASP A 43 -5.88 -2.57 5.52
C ASP A 43 -6.47 -3.73 6.31
N PHE A 44 -5.66 -4.42 7.14
CA PHE A 44 -6.04 -5.62 7.88
C PHE A 44 -5.51 -5.61 9.31
N ALA A 45 -6.33 -6.05 10.26
CA ALA A 45 -5.94 -6.28 11.64
C ALA A 45 -6.66 -7.49 12.24
N PHE A 46 -6.15 -8.03 13.35
CA PHE A 46 -6.95 -8.93 14.19
C PHE A 46 -8.02 -8.14 14.94
N SER A 47 -9.23 -8.71 15.08
CA SER A 47 -10.35 -8.07 15.78
C SER A 47 -10.08 -7.76 17.25
N ASP A 48 -9.17 -8.50 17.86
CA ASP A 48 -8.75 -8.37 19.26
C ASP A 48 -7.45 -7.53 19.41
N ASN A 49 -6.91 -7.01 18.29
CA ASN A 49 -5.68 -6.21 18.29
C ASN A 49 -5.64 -5.23 17.10
N ILE A 50 -6.60 -4.31 17.07
CA ILE A 50 -6.78 -3.34 15.96
C ILE A 50 -5.69 -2.27 15.88
N LEU A 51 -4.82 -2.17 16.89
CA LEU A 51 -3.68 -1.26 16.87
C LEU A 51 -2.48 -1.82 16.10
N CYS A 52 -2.53 -3.11 15.72
CA CYS A 52 -1.50 -3.77 14.95
C CYS A 52 -2.07 -4.11 13.57
N ALA A 53 -1.63 -3.42 12.55
CA ALA A 53 -2.21 -3.55 11.22
C ALA A 53 -1.17 -3.84 10.13
N VAL A 54 -1.66 -4.47 9.07
CA VAL A 54 -0.93 -4.68 7.82
C VAL A 54 -1.62 -3.87 6.73
N ASP A 55 -0.86 -3.04 6.03
CA ASP A 55 -1.26 -2.36 4.81
C ASP A 55 -0.71 -3.16 3.62
N VAL A 56 -1.57 -3.59 2.70
CA VAL A 56 -1.21 -4.46 1.57
C VAL A 56 -1.09 -3.64 0.30
N LYS A 57 0.12 -3.55 -0.21
CA LYS A 57 0.43 -2.92 -1.50
C LYS A 57 0.35 -3.98 -2.59
N SER A 58 -0.80 -4.07 -3.28
CA SER A 58 -1.12 -5.14 -4.23
C SER A 58 -1.63 -4.65 -5.58
N SER A 59 -1.72 -3.34 -5.78
CA SER A 59 -2.29 -2.72 -6.98
C SER A 59 -1.36 -2.94 -8.19
N GLY A 60 -1.47 -4.10 -8.83
CA GLY A 60 -0.68 -4.52 -9.98
C GLY A 60 0.76 -4.88 -9.64
N ASP A 61 1.60 -3.91 -9.32
CA ASP A 61 2.96 -4.04 -8.82
C ASP A 61 3.08 -3.26 -7.50
N GLY A 62 3.12 -3.98 -6.39
CA GLY A 62 3.20 -3.39 -5.05
C GLY A 62 4.45 -2.53 -4.83
N ILE A 63 5.55 -2.80 -5.56
CA ILE A 63 6.76 -1.98 -5.50
C ILE A 63 6.51 -0.63 -6.16
N THR A 64 5.83 -0.60 -7.29
CA THR A 64 5.43 0.65 -7.96
C THR A 64 4.48 1.46 -7.07
N GLU A 65 3.54 0.79 -6.40
CA GLU A 65 2.61 1.44 -5.47
C GLU A 65 3.34 2.09 -4.30
N ILE A 66 4.22 1.36 -3.60
CA ILE A 66 4.99 1.94 -2.49
C ILE A 66 5.95 3.03 -2.96
N ALA A 67 6.56 2.89 -4.14
CA ALA A 67 7.39 3.91 -4.72
C ALA A 67 6.59 5.21 -4.98
N GLY A 68 5.35 5.09 -5.47
CA GLY A 68 4.42 6.21 -5.62
C GLY A 68 4.08 6.89 -4.29
N ASN A 69 3.88 6.12 -3.23
CA ASN A 69 3.60 6.66 -1.90
C ASN A 69 4.79 7.44 -1.30
N VAL A 70 6.02 6.98 -1.51
CA VAL A 70 7.21 7.61 -0.90
C VAL A 70 7.90 8.63 -1.79
N TRP A 71 7.70 8.58 -3.11
CA TRP A 71 8.38 9.43 -4.09
C TRP A 71 7.44 10.07 -5.12
N GLY A 72 6.15 9.82 -5.04
CA GLY A 72 5.14 10.38 -5.94
C GLY A 72 4.89 11.86 -5.71
N ASN A 73 3.66 12.30 -5.90
CA ASN A 73 3.30 13.67 -5.63
C ASN A 73 3.25 13.97 -4.10
N LYS A 74 3.40 15.24 -3.76
CA LYS A 74 3.47 15.72 -2.37
C LYS A 74 2.28 15.25 -1.52
N LYS A 75 1.06 15.26 -2.08
CA LYS A 75 -0.17 14.88 -1.36
C LYS A 75 -0.16 13.41 -0.96
N GLU A 76 0.27 12.51 -1.86
CA GLU A 76 0.36 11.08 -1.56
C GLU A 76 1.44 10.78 -0.53
N HIS A 77 2.58 11.46 -0.64
CA HIS A 77 3.67 11.33 0.32
C HIS A 77 3.26 11.83 1.73
N GLU A 78 2.57 12.97 1.82
CA GLU A 78 2.06 13.51 3.08
C GLU A 78 1.06 12.54 3.70
N ARG A 79 0.07 12.05 2.94
CA ARG A 79 -0.93 11.08 3.40
C ARG A 79 -0.26 9.82 3.97
N PHE A 80 0.69 9.27 3.24
CA PHE A 80 1.43 8.06 3.63
C PHE A 80 2.24 8.28 4.92
N THR A 81 2.93 9.41 5.00
CA THR A 81 3.73 9.77 6.18
C THR A 81 2.86 10.06 7.40
N ASP A 82 1.71 10.69 7.21
CA ASP A 82 0.78 11.02 8.29
C ASP A 82 0.11 9.76 8.85
N GLU A 83 -0.18 8.77 8.03
CA GLU A 83 -0.64 7.45 8.50
C GLU A 83 0.38 6.79 9.44
N ILE A 84 1.66 6.79 9.07
CA ILE A 84 2.75 6.26 9.91
C ILE A 84 2.88 7.02 11.23
N LYS A 85 2.88 8.35 11.18
CA LYS A 85 2.95 9.20 12.37
C LYS A 85 1.76 8.98 13.30
N HIS A 86 0.57 8.86 12.73
CA HIS A 86 -0.65 8.59 13.48
C HIS A 86 -0.55 7.23 14.19
N CYS A 87 -0.12 6.18 13.48
CA CYS A 87 0.12 4.88 14.08
C CYS A 87 1.12 4.96 15.25
N ALA A 88 2.26 5.65 15.06
CA ALA A 88 3.28 5.84 16.10
C ALA A 88 2.73 6.59 17.32
N GLN A 89 1.97 7.66 17.10
CA GLN A 89 1.39 8.50 18.15
C GLN A 89 0.44 7.72 19.08
N PHE A 90 -0.29 6.74 18.52
CA PHE A 90 -1.24 5.91 19.28
C PHE A 90 -0.67 4.59 19.77
N GLY A 91 0.66 4.42 19.69
CA GLY A 91 1.34 3.20 20.17
C GLY A 91 0.95 1.95 19.36
N GLY A 92 0.62 2.13 18.09
CA GLY A 92 0.30 1.05 17.17
C GLY A 92 1.52 0.38 16.56
N GLU A 93 1.27 -0.61 15.73
CA GLU A 93 2.27 -1.29 14.87
C GLU A 93 1.76 -1.31 13.44
N ILE A 94 2.61 -1.02 12.48
CA ILE A 94 2.26 -1.09 11.06
C ILE A 94 3.33 -1.81 10.25
N CYS A 95 2.87 -2.66 9.34
CA CYS A 95 3.70 -3.30 8.33
C CYS A 95 3.09 -3.08 6.95
N PHE A 96 3.89 -2.55 6.04
CA PHE A 96 3.55 -2.50 4.62
C PHE A 96 3.97 -3.82 3.97
N LEU A 97 2.98 -4.62 3.55
CA LEU A 97 3.19 -5.89 2.86
C LEU A 97 3.14 -5.67 1.36
N ILE A 98 4.29 -5.74 0.71
CA ILE A 98 4.48 -5.40 -0.70
C ILE A 98 4.37 -6.67 -1.52
N VAL A 99 3.33 -6.76 -2.36
CA VAL A 99 3.15 -7.86 -3.30
C VAL A 99 4.01 -7.60 -4.52
N SER A 100 5.12 -8.34 -4.62
CA SER A 100 6.08 -8.24 -5.74
C SER A 100 5.72 -9.23 -6.84
N PRO A 101 5.59 -8.78 -8.09
CA PRO A 101 5.47 -9.68 -9.24
C PRO A 101 6.82 -10.25 -9.71
N TYR A 102 7.93 -9.87 -9.06
CA TYR A 102 9.29 -10.22 -9.46
C TYR A 102 9.85 -11.31 -8.55
N ASP A 103 10.30 -12.42 -9.12
CA ASP A 103 10.84 -13.56 -8.38
C ASP A 103 12.16 -13.27 -7.65
N ASP A 104 12.91 -12.30 -8.12
CA ASP A 104 14.23 -11.92 -7.62
C ASP A 104 14.22 -10.71 -6.69
N ILE A 105 13.03 -10.17 -6.34
CA ILE A 105 12.84 -9.06 -5.38
C ILE A 105 11.96 -9.55 -4.23
N LYS A 106 12.60 -9.96 -3.14
CA LYS A 106 11.96 -10.56 -1.95
C LYS A 106 12.16 -9.76 -0.66
N SER A 107 12.93 -8.67 -0.75
CA SER A 107 13.26 -7.83 0.40
C SER A 107 13.60 -6.40 -0.05
N ILE A 108 13.74 -5.49 0.92
CA ILE A 108 14.26 -4.13 0.66
C ILE A 108 15.66 -4.22 0.00
N GLU A 109 16.47 -5.21 0.39
CA GLU A 109 17.84 -5.34 -0.09
C GLU A 109 17.92 -5.64 -1.60
N ASP A 110 16.88 -6.25 -2.15
CA ASP A 110 16.82 -6.62 -3.57
C ASP A 110 16.36 -5.47 -4.48
N LEU A 111 15.89 -4.36 -3.90
CA LEU A 111 15.32 -3.25 -4.67
C LEU A 111 16.28 -2.58 -5.65
N ASP A 112 17.59 -2.78 -5.50
CA ASP A 112 18.58 -2.32 -6.49
C ASP A 112 18.29 -2.87 -7.90
N LYS A 113 17.61 -4.02 -7.99
CA LYS A 113 17.24 -4.68 -9.24
C LYS A 113 15.97 -4.09 -9.87
N TRP A 114 15.15 -3.41 -9.05
CA TRP A 114 13.86 -2.90 -9.52
C TRP A 114 14.02 -1.69 -10.44
N LYS A 115 13.22 -1.70 -11.49
CA LYS A 115 13.02 -0.56 -12.39
C LYS A 115 11.54 -0.27 -12.49
N SER A 116 11.18 1.01 -12.38
CA SER A 116 9.79 1.42 -12.56
C SER A 116 9.27 0.96 -13.92
N PRO A 117 8.10 0.30 -13.97
CA PRO A 117 7.41 0.05 -15.23
C PRO A 117 7.17 1.36 -15.98
N VAL A 118 6.99 1.25 -17.30
CA VAL A 118 6.75 2.40 -18.17
C VAL A 118 5.34 2.35 -18.75
N TYR A 119 4.78 3.52 -19.08
CA TYR A 119 3.54 3.61 -19.82
C TYR A 119 3.71 3.00 -21.23
N LYS A 120 2.82 2.08 -21.60
CA LYS A 120 2.83 1.46 -22.92
C LYS A 120 2.31 2.40 -24.01
N ASN A 121 1.37 3.28 -23.62
CA ASN A 121 0.70 4.24 -24.50
C ASN A 121 0.69 5.60 -23.82
N ASP A 122 0.48 6.66 -24.61
CA ASP A 122 0.21 7.98 -24.07
C ASP A 122 -1.06 7.97 -23.22
N ILE A 123 -0.99 8.60 -22.05
CA ILE A 123 -2.14 8.78 -21.16
C ILE A 123 -2.63 10.21 -21.32
N TYR A 124 -3.91 10.34 -21.61
CA TYR A 124 -4.55 11.63 -21.82
C TYR A 124 -5.40 12.01 -20.60
N ARG A 125 -5.44 13.30 -20.29
CA ARG A 125 -6.37 13.86 -19.31
C ARG A 125 -7.17 15.00 -19.94
N PRO A 126 -8.39 15.31 -19.45
CA PRO A 126 -9.14 16.47 -19.90
C PRO A 126 -8.41 17.75 -19.51
N ILE A 127 -8.42 18.73 -20.42
CA ILE A 127 -8.00 20.11 -20.11
C ILE A 127 -9.12 20.72 -19.26
N LEU A 128 -8.77 21.28 -18.09
CA LEU A 128 -9.72 21.90 -17.19
C LEU A 128 -9.64 23.42 -17.25
N ASP A 129 -10.77 24.10 -17.15
CA ASP A 129 -10.84 25.55 -16.98
C ASP A 129 -10.41 25.99 -15.57
N LYS A 130 -10.44 27.27 -15.28
CA LYS A 130 -10.09 27.84 -13.96
C LYS A 130 -11.04 27.41 -12.82
N GLN A 131 -12.21 26.91 -13.16
CA GLN A 131 -13.23 26.41 -12.24
C GLN A 131 -13.12 24.89 -12.03
N GLY A 132 -12.24 24.21 -12.78
CA GLY A 132 -12.05 22.75 -12.71
C GLY A 132 -13.00 21.94 -13.59
N ASN A 133 -13.74 22.59 -14.51
CA ASN A 133 -14.61 21.91 -15.47
C ASN A 133 -13.85 21.55 -16.74
N PRO A 134 -14.17 20.43 -17.41
CA PRO A 134 -13.58 20.09 -18.70
C PRO A 134 -13.86 21.17 -19.77
N VAL A 135 -12.83 21.62 -20.46
CA VAL A 135 -12.96 22.51 -21.62
C VAL A 135 -13.51 21.69 -22.78
N ILE A 136 -14.61 22.15 -23.35
CA ILE A 136 -15.30 21.46 -24.45
C ILE A 136 -14.82 22.02 -25.79
N GLY A 137 -14.42 21.12 -26.71
CA GLY A 137 -14.02 21.48 -28.06
C GLY A 137 -15.22 21.76 -28.97
N ALA A 138 -14.93 22.23 -30.19
CA ALA A 138 -15.96 22.56 -31.16
C ALA A 138 -16.84 21.37 -31.59
N ASN A 139 -16.38 20.15 -31.38
CA ASN A 139 -17.13 18.91 -31.63
C ASN A 139 -18.02 18.45 -30.45
N GLY A 140 -18.09 19.22 -29.36
CA GLY A 140 -18.85 18.89 -28.16
C GLY A 140 -18.18 17.93 -27.20
N GLU A 141 -16.94 17.50 -27.48
CA GLU A 141 -16.19 16.61 -26.59
C GLU A 141 -15.14 17.36 -25.75
N PRO A 142 -14.75 16.83 -24.57
CA PRO A 142 -13.68 17.39 -23.76
C PRO A 142 -12.36 17.42 -24.53
N LEU A 143 -11.70 18.57 -24.55
CA LEU A 143 -10.34 18.67 -25.03
C LEU A 143 -9.41 17.90 -24.07
N LYS A 144 -8.39 17.24 -24.64
CA LYS A 144 -7.45 16.40 -23.88
C LYS A 144 -6.02 16.83 -24.18
N GLU A 145 -5.18 16.74 -23.17
CA GLU A 145 -3.72 16.87 -23.29
C GLU A 145 -3.04 15.56 -22.89
N ILE A 146 -1.83 15.34 -23.38
CA ILE A 146 -1.03 14.19 -22.95
C ILE A 146 -0.57 14.46 -21.50
N TYR A 147 -0.92 13.57 -20.62
CA TYR A 147 -0.52 13.61 -19.20
C TYR A 147 0.76 12.83 -18.94
N HIS A 148 0.90 11.65 -19.56
CA HIS A 148 2.12 10.87 -19.59
C HIS A 148 2.38 10.34 -21.00
N HIS A 149 3.62 10.44 -21.44
CA HIS A 149 4.04 9.87 -22.70
C HIS A 149 4.34 8.37 -22.60
N ALA A 150 4.11 7.65 -23.69
CA ALA A 150 4.59 6.28 -23.82
C ALA A 150 6.11 6.22 -23.57
N GLY A 151 6.54 5.22 -22.80
CA GLY A 151 7.95 5.07 -22.39
C GLY A 151 8.36 5.84 -21.14
N GLU A 152 7.54 6.76 -20.62
CA GLU A 152 7.81 7.37 -19.30
C GLU A 152 7.62 6.35 -18.17
N PRO A 153 8.49 6.37 -17.13
CA PRO A 153 8.30 5.52 -15.96
C PRO A 153 7.08 5.96 -15.14
N TYR A 154 6.36 5.00 -14.57
CA TYR A 154 5.23 5.28 -13.67
C TYR A 154 5.66 6.10 -12.46
N VAL A 155 6.84 5.80 -11.93
CA VAL A 155 7.45 6.57 -10.84
C VAL A 155 8.89 6.87 -11.20
N LYS A 156 9.28 8.16 -11.15
CA LYS A 156 10.62 8.64 -11.52
C LYS A 156 11.60 8.45 -10.36
N VAL A 157 11.77 7.20 -9.89
CA VAL A 157 12.73 6.84 -8.84
C VAL A 157 13.48 5.57 -9.22
N GLU A 158 14.78 5.54 -8.97
CA GLU A 158 15.59 4.35 -9.15
C GLU A 158 15.47 3.39 -7.96
N GLY A 159 15.55 2.08 -8.19
CA GLY A 159 15.45 1.06 -7.15
C GLY A 159 16.42 1.26 -5.99
N ARG A 160 17.68 1.67 -6.27
CA ARG A 160 18.67 1.98 -5.23
C ARG A 160 18.28 3.18 -4.34
N VAL A 161 17.55 4.16 -4.90
CA VAL A 161 17.05 5.32 -4.15
C VAL A 161 15.85 4.89 -3.30
N LEU A 162 14.91 4.13 -3.88
CA LEU A 162 13.77 3.56 -3.17
C LEU A 162 14.24 2.70 -1.99
N LYS A 163 15.24 1.83 -2.19
CA LYS A 163 15.87 1.04 -1.13
C LYS A 163 16.30 1.91 0.05
N LYS A 164 17.07 2.96 -0.20
CA LYS A 164 17.55 3.90 0.83
C LYS A 164 16.40 4.59 1.58
N ILE A 165 15.34 4.97 0.85
CA ILE A 165 14.17 5.58 1.45
C ILE A 165 13.50 4.60 2.43
N LEU A 166 13.20 3.36 2.00
CA LEU A 166 12.54 2.38 2.85
C LEU A 166 13.41 1.95 4.03
N GLN A 167 14.74 1.78 3.83
CA GLN A 167 15.68 1.53 4.93
C GLN A 167 15.67 2.69 5.95
N THR A 168 15.68 3.94 5.47
CA THR A 168 15.61 5.12 6.32
C THR A 168 14.31 5.18 7.11
N MET A 169 13.18 4.85 6.46
CA MET A 169 11.87 4.82 7.10
C MET A 169 11.78 3.70 8.16
N SER A 170 12.45 2.57 7.94
CA SER A 170 12.51 1.45 8.88
C SER A 170 13.46 1.67 10.06
N THR A 171 14.16 2.81 10.13
CA THR A 171 15.06 3.10 11.26
C THR A 171 14.24 3.20 12.55
N PRO A 172 14.56 2.39 13.59
CA PRO A 172 13.88 2.45 14.87
C PRO A 172 13.90 3.86 15.47
N GLY A 173 12.77 4.30 16.01
CA GLY A 173 12.64 5.62 16.63
C GLY A 173 12.48 6.81 15.67
N ARG A 174 12.52 6.60 14.34
CA ARG A 174 12.38 7.70 13.36
C ARG A 174 11.06 8.46 13.50
N TYR A 175 9.98 7.78 13.80
CA TYR A 175 8.63 8.36 13.92
C TYR A 175 8.14 8.45 15.37
N GLY A 176 8.95 8.05 16.34
CA GLY A 176 8.65 8.07 17.76
C GLY A 176 9.49 7.05 18.50
N GLU A 177 9.76 7.29 19.78
CA GLU A 177 10.54 6.38 20.61
C GLU A 177 9.89 4.98 20.66
N GLY A 178 10.69 3.93 20.44
CA GLY A 178 10.21 2.56 20.40
C GLY A 178 9.40 2.13 19.17
N PHE A 179 9.08 3.06 18.26
CA PHE A 179 8.31 2.77 17.06
C PHE A 179 9.21 2.39 15.87
N THR A 180 8.77 1.40 15.09
CA THR A 180 9.45 0.96 13.86
C THR A 180 8.42 0.68 12.78
N VAL A 181 8.69 1.18 11.57
CA VAL A 181 7.93 0.83 10.36
C VAL A 181 8.53 -0.41 9.73
N TYR A 182 7.67 -1.37 9.39
CA TYR A 182 8.09 -2.61 8.77
C TYR A 182 7.67 -2.65 7.30
N PHE A 183 8.58 -3.08 6.43
CA PHE A 183 8.31 -3.44 5.05
C PHE A 183 8.63 -4.92 4.85
N ARG A 184 7.66 -5.67 4.34
CA ARG A 184 7.81 -7.09 4.04
C ARG A 184 7.37 -7.34 2.61
N PHE A 185 7.97 -8.32 1.98
CA PHE A 185 7.69 -8.67 0.60
C PHE A 185 7.05 -10.06 0.55
N CYS A 186 6.15 -10.23 -0.40
CA CYS A 186 5.52 -11.50 -0.71
C CYS A 186 5.21 -11.58 -2.21
N THR A 187 4.84 -12.76 -2.65
CA THR A 187 4.23 -12.97 -3.97
C THR A 187 2.71 -12.93 -3.84
N ARG A 188 2.02 -12.85 -4.98
CA ARG A 188 0.56 -12.90 -5.01
C ARG A 188 0.01 -14.19 -4.40
N ASP A 189 0.74 -15.31 -4.54
CA ASP A 189 0.26 -16.64 -4.11
C ASP A 189 0.34 -16.86 -2.60
N ASN A 190 1.17 -16.09 -1.88
CA ASN A 190 1.38 -16.28 -0.44
C ASN A 190 1.06 -15.05 0.41
N VAL A 191 0.37 -14.06 -0.14
CA VAL A 191 0.07 -12.80 0.57
C VAL A 191 -0.77 -13.04 1.83
N GLY A 192 -1.76 -13.93 1.78
CA GLY A 192 -2.59 -14.27 2.94
C GLY A 192 -1.79 -14.90 4.07
N GLU A 193 -0.90 -15.86 3.75
CA GLU A 193 -0.02 -16.49 4.74
C GLU A 193 0.93 -15.47 5.38
N LYS A 194 1.58 -14.63 4.56
CA LYS A 194 2.50 -13.60 5.06
C LYS A 194 1.80 -12.57 5.93
N LEU A 195 0.60 -12.16 5.56
CA LEU A 195 -0.23 -11.24 6.33
C LEU A 195 -0.55 -11.82 7.72
N ILE A 196 -1.02 -13.07 7.79
CA ILE A 196 -1.31 -13.75 9.05
C ILE A 196 -0.06 -13.88 9.92
N ASN A 197 1.09 -14.24 9.33
CA ASN A 197 2.35 -14.37 10.06
C ASN A 197 2.78 -13.03 10.67
N ILE A 198 2.59 -11.91 9.97
CA ILE A 198 2.91 -10.56 10.47
C ILE A 198 1.97 -10.19 11.63
N LEU A 199 0.66 -10.36 11.47
CA LEU A 199 -0.29 -10.05 12.54
C LEU A 199 -0.08 -10.91 13.79
N THR A 200 0.27 -12.19 13.61
CA THR A 200 0.61 -13.11 14.71
C THR A 200 1.87 -12.65 15.42
N TRP A 201 2.92 -12.31 14.67
CA TRP A 201 4.16 -11.77 15.24
C TRP A 201 3.93 -10.47 16.04
N PHE A 202 3.11 -9.55 15.55
CA PHE A 202 2.74 -8.36 16.32
C PHE A 202 2.00 -8.71 17.64
N ALA A 203 1.16 -9.74 17.61
CA ALA A 203 0.43 -10.16 18.81
C ALA A 203 1.33 -10.83 19.86
N GLU A 204 2.44 -11.45 19.43
CA GLU A 204 3.41 -12.11 20.31
C GLU A 204 4.45 -11.16 20.90
N LYS A 205 4.65 -9.97 20.30
CA LYS A 205 5.57 -8.94 20.79
C LYS A 205 5.16 -8.28 22.11
N LYS A 206 3.90 -8.42 22.49
CA LYS A 206 3.30 -7.86 23.71
C LYS A 206 3.42 -8.83 24.88
#